data_f8f9befb1ca5f07c429e56fcf6731c1a
#
_entry.id   f8f9befb1ca5f07c429e56fcf6731c1a
#
_cell.length_a   1.000
_cell.length_b   1.000
_cell.length_c   1.000
_cell.angle_alpha   90.00
_cell.angle_beta   90.00
_cell.angle_gamma   90.00
#
_symmetry.space_group_name_H-M   'P 1'
#
loop_
_entity.id
_entity.type
_entity.pdbx_description
1 polymer ?
#
loop_
_entity_poly.entity_id
_entity_poly.type
_entity_poly.pdbx_seq_one_letter_code
_entity_poly.pdbx_strand_id
1 'polypeptide(L)'
;MIKTEQIVRTFRTEEVKTVALNGVSMEVKEGESGSTLINDSYNSDTASLDIALDFMERRSNTLPHLKRTLILADIKQTGESAQSLYRIVLQYLEERKIEKFIGIGKDIYSQVAKFKKSNIECHFFNTTEELLASHILREMNNECILIKGSRSFHFEDVSEALEKKVHQTILEVNLSALRDNLNLYRNNLNPETKTVCMVKAGAYGAGALEVGRTLQECNVDYLAVAVADEGAELRREGITTGIIVMNPKPSSYNTLFDNKLEPEVYSFGMLKSLIHAACHEGITDYPIHIKIDTGMHRLGFLPEEIPQLIDMLKRQSAVTPRSIFSHFAGSDSPAFDEFTKRQMQRFETAAEMLQGAFTHKILRHICNSAGAERFNEAQYDMVRLGIGLYGISPIGNDTALCPISTLKTIILQIHDVPADETVGYSRKGV
;
A
#
# COMPACT_ATOMS: atom_id res chain seq x y z
N MET A 1 11.18 -14.00 11.75
CA MET A 1 11.32 -12.55 11.50
C MET A 1 11.03 -11.83 12.81
N ILE A 2 11.88 -10.93 13.28
CA ILE A 2 11.61 -10.05 14.43
C ILE A 2 11.62 -8.64 13.85
N LYS A 3 10.49 -7.96 13.92
CA LYS A 3 10.33 -6.58 13.48
C LYS A 3 10.03 -5.71 14.69
N THR A 4 10.76 -4.63 14.87
CA THR A 4 10.50 -3.64 15.92
C THR A 4 10.22 -2.30 15.25
N GLU A 5 9.06 -1.70 15.54
CA GLU A 5 8.67 -0.41 14.98
C GLU A 5 8.54 0.63 16.10
N GLN A 6 9.05 1.83 15.85
CA GLN A 6 8.91 3.02 16.72
C GLN A 6 9.18 2.79 18.21
N ILE A 7 10.27 2.10 18.55
CA ILE A 7 10.68 1.94 19.96
C ILE A 7 11.06 3.31 20.51
N VAL A 8 10.37 3.73 21.58
CA VAL A 8 10.67 4.95 22.33
C VAL A 8 11.15 4.57 23.71
N ARG A 9 12.37 4.97 24.09
CA ARG A 9 12.89 4.84 25.44
C ARG A 9 13.07 6.22 26.06
N THR A 10 12.33 6.47 27.16
CA THR A 10 12.36 7.74 27.89
C THR A 10 13.03 7.53 29.24
N PHE A 11 14.05 8.32 29.55
CA PHE A 11 14.60 8.44 30.89
C PHE A 11 13.97 9.67 31.57
N ARG A 12 13.51 9.52 32.81
CA ARG A 12 13.01 10.63 33.64
C ARG A 12 13.92 10.76 34.85
N THR A 13 14.45 11.94 35.03
CA THR A 13 14.96 12.45 36.32
C THR A 13 13.93 13.45 36.85
N GLU A 14 14.04 13.85 38.11
CA GLU A 14 13.05 14.74 38.76
C GLU A 14 12.88 16.10 38.05
N GLU A 15 13.85 16.52 37.23
CA GLU A 15 13.81 17.83 36.54
C GLU A 15 13.86 17.77 35.02
N VAL A 16 14.26 16.63 34.39
CA VAL A 16 14.43 16.55 32.94
C VAL A 16 13.89 15.23 32.37
N LYS A 17 13.10 15.36 31.31
CA LYS A 17 12.64 14.25 30.50
C LYS A 17 13.50 14.13 29.25
N THR A 18 14.39 13.13 29.18
CA THR A 18 15.20 12.86 28.00
C THR A 18 14.64 11.69 27.23
N VAL A 19 14.28 11.88 25.96
CA VAL A 19 13.87 10.82 25.05
C VAL A 19 15.14 10.26 24.41
N ALA A 20 15.58 9.08 24.83
CA ALA A 20 16.81 8.46 24.34
C ALA A 20 16.61 7.67 23.03
N LEU A 21 15.38 7.27 22.74
CA LEU A 21 14.98 6.58 21.52
C LEU A 21 13.70 7.23 21.01
N ASN A 22 13.71 7.69 19.77
CA ASN A 22 12.52 8.23 19.11
C ASN A 22 12.40 7.59 17.73
N GLY A 23 11.51 6.60 17.62
CA GLY A 23 11.17 6.00 16.33
C GLY A 23 12.25 5.10 15.71
N VAL A 24 12.95 4.28 16.50
CA VAL A 24 13.91 3.30 15.98
C VAL A 24 13.12 2.11 15.41
N SER A 25 13.25 1.87 14.12
CA SER A 25 12.68 0.70 13.43
C SER A 25 13.83 -0.16 12.92
N MET A 26 13.97 -1.38 13.45
CA MET A 26 14.94 -2.37 12.98
C MET A 26 14.23 -3.64 12.56
N GLU A 27 14.66 -4.20 11.44
CA GLU A 27 14.17 -5.48 10.94
C GLU A 27 15.29 -6.51 10.90
N VAL A 28 15.05 -7.71 11.45
CA VAL A 28 16.01 -8.82 11.39
C VAL A 28 15.50 -9.88 10.43
N LYS A 29 16.31 -10.20 9.41
CA LYS A 29 16.03 -11.18 8.37
C LYS A 29 17.11 -12.25 8.30
N GLU A 30 16.75 -13.39 7.70
CA GLU A 30 17.75 -14.38 7.28
C GLU A 30 18.39 -13.93 5.96
N GLY A 31 19.70 -13.84 5.94
CA GLY A 31 20.48 -13.60 4.73
C GLY A 31 20.80 -14.90 3.98
N GLU A 32 21.27 -14.75 2.74
CA GLU A 32 21.84 -15.86 1.99
C GLU A 32 23.10 -16.42 2.71
N SER A 33 23.46 -17.66 2.37
CA SER A 33 24.71 -18.31 2.85
C SER A 33 24.89 -18.32 4.37
N GLY A 34 23.80 -18.48 5.14
CA GLY A 34 23.85 -18.58 6.60
C GLY A 34 24.03 -17.25 7.33
N SER A 35 23.92 -16.14 6.64
CA SER A 35 24.07 -14.80 7.22
C SER A 35 22.79 -14.34 7.94
N THR A 36 22.93 -13.39 8.86
CA THR A 36 21.82 -12.68 9.52
C THR A 36 21.89 -11.21 9.17
N LEU A 37 20.81 -10.65 8.63
CA LEU A 37 20.70 -9.24 8.25
C LEU A 37 19.98 -8.46 9.35
N ILE A 38 20.54 -7.31 9.73
CA ILE A 38 19.90 -6.31 10.60
C ILE A 38 19.73 -5.05 9.75
N ASN A 39 18.52 -4.79 9.31
CA ASN A 39 18.21 -3.62 8.49
C ASN A 39 17.74 -2.46 9.37
N ASP A 40 18.52 -1.36 9.39
CA ASP A 40 18.21 -0.09 10.03
C ASP A 40 18.55 1.07 9.09
N SER A 41 17.96 1.06 7.90
CA SER A 41 18.25 1.99 6.80
C SER A 41 17.36 3.24 6.78
N TYR A 42 16.73 3.58 7.89
CA TYR A 42 15.79 4.70 7.95
C TYR A 42 16.43 6.03 8.36
N ASN A 43 17.25 6.01 9.42
CA ASN A 43 17.95 7.16 9.97
C ASN A 43 19.44 6.87 10.12
N SER A 44 20.30 7.88 9.90
CA SER A 44 21.74 7.74 10.04
C SER A 44 22.31 8.94 10.81
N ASP A 45 22.48 8.78 12.12
CA ASP A 45 23.20 9.66 13.03
C ASP A 45 24.09 8.80 13.96
N THR A 46 25.04 9.43 14.67
CA THR A 46 26.00 8.71 15.51
C THR A 46 25.38 8.00 16.69
N ALA A 47 24.33 8.56 17.30
CA ALA A 47 23.65 7.97 18.44
C ALA A 47 22.83 6.74 18.01
N SER A 48 22.12 6.84 16.89
CA SER A 48 21.36 5.71 16.33
C SER A 48 22.30 4.61 15.81
N LEU A 49 23.50 4.97 15.32
CA LEU A 49 24.52 3.98 14.93
C LEU A 49 25.02 3.20 16.14
N ASP A 50 25.34 3.85 17.27
CA ASP A 50 25.79 3.18 18.49
C ASP A 50 24.76 2.18 19.02
N ILE A 51 23.48 2.56 19.01
CA ILE A 51 22.37 1.69 19.40
C ILE A 51 22.24 0.47 18.47
N ALA A 52 22.37 0.69 17.17
CA ALA A 52 22.28 -0.39 16.19
C ALA A 52 23.46 -1.38 16.31
N LEU A 53 24.65 -0.87 16.59
CA LEU A 53 25.85 -1.69 16.86
C LEU A 53 25.73 -2.46 18.18
N ASP A 54 25.17 -1.88 19.25
CA ASP A 54 24.88 -2.59 20.51
C ASP A 54 23.88 -3.74 20.27
N PHE A 55 22.84 -3.51 19.48
CA PHE A 55 21.88 -4.55 19.10
C PHE A 55 22.56 -5.68 18.30
N MET A 56 23.39 -5.34 17.30
CA MET A 56 24.15 -6.28 16.51
C MET A 56 25.09 -7.11 17.39
N GLU A 57 25.80 -6.49 18.35
CA GLU A 57 26.68 -7.18 19.25
C GLU A 57 25.95 -8.21 20.11
N ARG A 58 24.82 -7.84 20.72
CA ARG A 58 23.96 -8.76 21.48
C ARG A 58 23.49 -9.91 20.64
N ARG A 59 23.06 -9.64 19.39
CA ARG A 59 22.57 -10.67 18.46
C ARG A 59 23.71 -11.61 18.04
N SER A 60 24.87 -11.08 17.68
CA SER A 60 26.02 -11.89 17.26
C SER A 60 26.59 -12.74 18.39
N ASN A 61 26.47 -12.30 19.64
CA ASN A 61 26.89 -13.11 20.81
C ASN A 61 26.05 -14.39 20.96
N THR A 62 24.81 -14.44 20.43
CA THR A 62 24.00 -15.67 20.37
C THR A 62 24.37 -16.56 19.17
N LEU A 63 25.20 -16.05 18.25
CA LEU A 63 25.62 -16.71 17.01
C LEU A 63 27.14 -16.50 16.81
N PRO A 64 28.00 -17.04 17.70
CA PRO A 64 29.41 -16.68 17.78
C PRO A 64 30.26 -17.08 16.58
N HIS A 65 29.68 -17.86 15.65
CA HIS A 65 30.36 -18.28 14.41
C HIS A 65 30.19 -17.26 13.26
N LEU A 66 29.35 -16.21 13.44
CA LEU A 66 29.13 -15.20 12.41
C LEU A 66 30.14 -14.04 12.57
N LYS A 67 30.77 -13.65 11.47
CA LYS A 67 31.58 -12.43 11.38
C LYS A 67 30.68 -11.20 11.48
N ARG A 68 31.17 -10.13 12.10
CA ARG A 68 30.44 -8.86 12.23
C ARG A 68 30.77 -7.92 11.07
N THR A 69 29.79 -7.59 10.28
CA THR A 69 29.92 -6.71 9.11
C THR A 69 28.99 -5.52 9.22
N LEU A 70 29.52 -4.31 9.04
CA LEU A 70 28.74 -3.08 8.95
C LEU A 70 28.76 -2.54 7.53
N ILE A 71 27.58 -2.27 6.96
CA ILE A 71 27.38 -1.50 5.74
C ILE A 71 26.80 -0.15 6.15
N LEU A 72 27.54 0.94 5.95
CA LEU A 72 27.18 2.28 6.42
C LEU A 72 27.21 3.30 5.29
N ALA A 73 26.12 4.06 5.13
CA ALA A 73 26.09 5.23 4.27
C ALA A 73 26.62 6.49 4.96
N ASP A 74 26.88 7.55 4.19
CA ASP A 74 27.24 8.86 4.74
C ASP A 74 26.24 9.29 5.82
N ILE A 75 26.79 9.70 6.98
CA ILE A 75 26.05 10.29 8.07
C ILE A 75 25.94 11.80 7.81
N LYS A 76 24.74 12.29 7.56
CA LYS A 76 24.48 13.69 7.23
C LYS A 76 23.95 14.48 8.43
N GLN A 77 24.10 15.81 8.40
CA GLN A 77 23.50 16.76 9.35
C GLN A 77 23.99 16.66 10.81
N THR A 78 25.24 16.29 11.03
CA THR A 78 25.81 16.21 12.39
C THR A 78 26.36 17.54 12.91
N GLY A 79 26.57 18.53 12.03
CA GLY A 79 27.28 19.77 12.38
C GLY A 79 28.79 19.60 12.61
N GLU A 80 29.30 18.38 12.54
CA GLU A 80 30.71 18.03 12.70
C GLU A 80 31.46 17.93 11.37
N SER A 81 32.79 18.07 11.41
CA SER A 81 33.59 17.77 10.23
C SER A 81 33.58 16.27 9.94
N ALA A 82 33.64 15.88 8.66
CA ALA A 82 33.76 14.48 8.26
C ALA A 82 34.95 13.80 8.95
N GLN A 83 36.03 14.53 9.17
CA GLN A 83 37.22 14.02 9.87
C GLN A 83 36.97 13.65 11.33
N SER A 84 36.23 14.44 12.08
CA SER A 84 35.84 14.16 13.47
C SER A 84 34.82 13.02 13.53
N LEU A 85 33.79 13.09 12.72
CA LEU A 85 32.72 12.13 12.66
C LEU A 85 33.21 10.70 12.38
N TYR A 86 33.99 10.51 11.33
CA TYR A 86 34.50 9.18 10.98
C TYR A 86 35.67 8.68 11.86
N ARG A 87 36.20 9.52 12.74
CA ARG A 87 37.03 9.06 13.83
C ARG A 87 36.20 8.36 14.92
N ILE A 88 35.02 8.91 15.25
CA ILE A 88 34.07 8.30 16.19
C ILE A 88 33.55 6.98 15.62
N VAL A 89 33.19 6.97 14.34
CA VAL A 89 32.77 5.73 13.68
C VAL A 89 33.84 4.65 13.77
N LEU A 90 35.10 4.97 13.47
CA LEU A 90 36.18 4.00 13.54
C LEU A 90 36.35 3.47 14.98
N GLN A 91 36.26 4.33 15.98
CA GLN A 91 36.32 3.91 17.40
C GLN A 91 35.18 2.91 17.69
N TYR A 92 33.95 3.17 17.28
CA TYR A 92 32.81 2.23 17.45
C TYR A 92 33.08 0.89 16.79
N LEU A 93 33.65 0.88 15.56
CA LEU A 93 33.98 -0.36 14.86
C LEU A 93 34.99 -1.21 15.63
N GLU A 94 36.05 -0.58 16.20
CA GLU A 94 37.06 -1.26 16.98
C GLU A 94 36.53 -1.78 18.33
N GLU A 95 35.78 -0.96 19.06
CA GLU A 95 35.14 -1.34 20.33
C GLU A 95 34.18 -2.50 20.20
N ARG A 96 33.37 -2.53 19.13
CA ARG A 96 32.37 -3.58 18.85
C ARG A 96 32.93 -4.75 18.05
N LYS A 97 34.26 -4.79 17.80
CA LYS A 97 34.96 -5.85 17.07
C LYS A 97 34.35 -6.16 15.72
N ILE A 98 34.09 -5.11 14.92
CA ILE A 98 33.64 -5.25 13.54
C ILE A 98 34.81 -5.76 12.70
N GLU A 99 34.60 -6.84 11.96
CA GLU A 99 35.62 -7.51 11.16
C GLU A 99 35.65 -7.01 9.72
N LYS A 100 34.46 -6.65 9.19
CA LYS A 100 34.29 -6.10 7.83
C LYS A 100 33.48 -4.81 7.85
N PHE A 101 33.93 -3.80 7.12
CA PHE A 101 33.31 -2.52 6.99
C PHE A 101 33.13 -2.10 5.54
N ILE A 102 31.91 -1.74 5.14
CA ILE A 102 31.60 -1.23 3.80
C ILE A 102 31.03 0.17 3.96
N GLY A 103 31.78 1.16 3.51
CA GLY A 103 31.39 2.57 3.53
C GLY A 103 30.86 3.04 2.18
N ILE A 104 29.72 3.74 2.16
CA ILE A 104 29.07 4.22 0.94
C ILE A 104 28.79 5.71 1.04
N GLY A 105 29.31 6.46 0.09
CA GLY A 105 29.13 7.89 -0.02
C GLY A 105 30.44 8.66 -0.12
N LYS A 106 30.35 9.91 -0.55
CA LYS A 106 31.54 10.75 -0.83
C LYS A 106 32.30 11.16 0.42
N ASP A 107 31.58 11.41 1.52
CA ASP A 107 32.19 11.86 2.77
C ASP A 107 32.98 10.72 3.42
N ILE A 108 32.41 9.53 3.52
CA ILE A 108 33.07 8.34 4.05
C ILE A 108 34.21 7.87 3.14
N TYR A 109 34.02 7.95 1.82
CA TYR A 109 35.04 7.62 0.82
C TYR A 109 36.28 8.51 0.98
N SER A 110 36.10 9.79 1.30
CA SER A 110 37.22 10.73 1.52
C SER A 110 38.12 10.35 2.72
N GLN A 111 37.64 9.48 3.61
CA GLN A 111 38.34 9.04 4.83
C GLN A 111 39.03 7.67 4.70
N VAL A 112 39.05 7.06 3.52
CA VAL A 112 39.67 5.73 3.25
C VAL A 112 41.04 5.53 3.90
N ALA A 113 41.92 6.55 3.80
CA ALA A 113 43.28 6.49 4.37
C ALA A 113 43.30 6.27 5.91
N LYS A 114 42.25 6.69 6.62
CA LYS A 114 42.11 6.52 8.07
C LYS A 114 41.70 5.07 8.40
N PHE A 115 40.73 4.52 7.70
CA PHE A 115 40.23 3.16 7.90
C PHE A 115 41.26 2.10 7.48
N LYS A 116 42.07 2.33 6.45
CA LYS A 116 43.13 1.42 6.02
C LYS A 116 44.23 1.20 7.05
N LYS A 117 44.28 2.00 8.12
CA LYS A 117 45.25 1.83 9.25
C LYS A 117 44.74 0.90 10.33
N SER A 118 43.45 0.53 10.31
CA SER A 118 42.86 -0.45 11.23
C SER A 118 43.05 -1.87 10.71
N ASN A 119 42.80 -2.85 11.58
CA ASN A 119 42.82 -4.27 11.23
C ASN A 119 41.48 -4.76 10.67
N ILE A 120 40.59 -3.84 10.26
CA ILE A 120 39.28 -4.12 9.74
C ILE A 120 39.36 -4.27 8.22
N GLU A 121 38.74 -5.31 7.67
CA GLU A 121 38.55 -5.44 6.21
C GLU A 121 37.64 -4.33 5.73
N CYS A 122 38.15 -3.38 4.93
CA CYS A 122 37.39 -2.18 4.54
C CYS A 122 37.20 -2.05 3.03
N HIS A 123 35.96 -1.82 2.60
CA HIS A 123 35.59 -1.53 1.22
C HIS A 123 34.83 -0.20 1.14
N PHE A 124 35.03 0.57 0.06
CA PHE A 124 34.43 1.89 -0.07
C PHE A 124 33.88 2.09 -1.48
N PHE A 125 32.67 2.67 -1.56
CA PHE A 125 31.96 2.98 -2.78
C PHE A 125 31.40 4.40 -2.72
N ASN A 126 31.27 5.06 -3.86
CA ASN A 126 30.64 6.38 -3.89
C ASN A 126 29.12 6.30 -3.87
N THR A 127 28.56 5.22 -4.42
CA THR A 127 27.10 5.02 -4.53
C THR A 127 26.70 3.58 -4.19
N THR A 128 25.41 3.38 -3.93
CA THR A 128 24.84 2.06 -3.69
C THR A 128 24.90 1.18 -4.94
N GLU A 129 24.72 1.76 -6.11
CA GLU A 129 24.81 1.05 -7.40
C GLU A 129 26.22 0.47 -7.64
N GLU A 130 27.28 1.20 -7.26
CA GLU A 130 28.65 0.68 -7.33
C GLU A 130 28.85 -0.56 -6.44
N LEU A 131 28.28 -0.55 -5.21
CA LEU A 131 28.29 -1.72 -4.34
C LEU A 131 27.51 -2.90 -4.94
N LEU A 132 26.29 -2.67 -5.43
CA LEU A 132 25.44 -3.70 -6.03
C LEU A 132 26.07 -4.32 -7.30
N ALA A 133 26.81 -3.52 -8.09
CA ALA A 133 27.54 -3.99 -9.26
C ALA A 133 28.80 -4.79 -8.89
N SER A 134 29.30 -4.68 -7.65
CA SER A 134 30.50 -5.38 -7.19
C SER A 134 30.22 -6.86 -6.88
N HIS A 135 31.29 -7.65 -6.72
CA HIS A 135 31.21 -9.05 -6.29
C HIS A 135 31.12 -9.23 -4.76
N ILE A 136 31.35 -8.16 -3.98
CA ILE A 136 31.50 -8.22 -2.52
C ILE A 136 30.25 -8.79 -1.82
N LEU A 137 29.05 -8.37 -2.24
CA LEU A 137 27.80 -8.87 -1.64
C LEU A 137 27.62 -10.37 -1.86
N ARG A 138 28.12 -10.92 -2.99
CA ARG A 138 28.00 -12.35 -3.35
C ARG A 138 28.99 -13.21 -2.56
N GLU A 139 30.07 -12.64 -2.05
CA GLU A 139 31.10 -13.34 -1.26
C GLU A 139 30.78 -13.37 0.24
N MET A 140 29.73 -12.64 0.67
CA MET A 140 29.31 -12.64 2.07
C MET A 140 28.67 -13.96 2.47
N ASN A 141 29.23 -14.60 3.46
CA ASN A 141 28.69 -15.84 4.01
C ASN A 141 29.00 -15.96 5.50
N ASN A 142 28.07 -16.51 6.26
CA ASN A 142 28.16 -16.65 7.71
C ASN A 142 28.53 -15.33 8.41
N GLU A 143 27.84 -14.27 8.05
CA GLU A 143 28.05 -12.92 8.58
C GLU A 143 26.79 -12.39 9.30
N CYS A 144 26.98 -11.65 10.39
CA CYS A 144 25.96 -10.81 11.00
C CYS A 144 26.14 -9.41 10.41
N ILE A 145 25.24 -9.02 9.52
CA ILE A 145 25.37 -7.81 8.69
C ILE A 145 24.41 -6.75 9.19
N LEU A 146 24.93 -5.62 9.68
CA LEU A 146 24.15 -4.43 9.97
C LEU A 146 24.17 -3.49 8.76
N ILE A 147 23.00 -3.14 8.26
CA ILE A 147 22.80 -2.20 7.16
C ILE A 147 22.25 -0.91 7.75
N LYS A 148 23.02 0.18 7.70
CA LYS A 148 22.70 1.47 8.31
C LYS A 148 22.91 2.62 7.34
N GLY A 149 21.83 3.37 7.06
CA GLY A 149 21.90 4.50 6.15
C GLY A 149 20.65 5.38 6.20
N SER A 150 20.65 6.48 5.45
CA SER A 150 19.46 7.29 5.23
C SER A 150 18.73 6.83 3.98
N ARG A 151 17.44 7.15 3.85
CA ARG A 151 16.60 6.83 2.68
C ARG A 151 17.20 7.23 1.32
N SER A 152 18.02 8.28 1.31
CA SER A 152 18.64 8.78 0.06
C SER A 152 19.68 7.84 -0.54
N PHE A 153 20.06 6.76 0.16
CA PHE A 153 21.03 5.78 -0.31
C PHE A 153 20.39 4.48 -0.82
N HIS A 154 19.06 4.35 -0.78
CA HIS A 154 18.33 3.18 -1.28
C HIS A 154 18.88 1.84 -0.77
N PHE A 155 19.12 1.75 0.54
CA PHE A 155 19.69 0.55 1.17
C PHE A 155 18.72 -0.62 1.27
N GLU A 156 17.46 -0.40 0.96
CA GLU A 156 16.48 -1.44 0.67
C GLU A 156 16.97 -2.39 -0.44
N ASP A 157 17.62 -1.87 -1.49
CA ASP A 157 18.15 -2.66 -2.61
C ASP A 157 19.33 -3.55 -2.13
N VAL A 158 20.17 -3.06 -1.21
CA VAL A 158 21.25 -3.84 -0.58
C VAL A 158 20.68 -4.93 0.31
N SER A 159 19.65 -4.60 1.11
CA SER A 159 18.97 -5.59 1.95
C SER A 159 18.35 -6.69 1.11
N GLU A 160 17.67 -6.35 0.00
CA GLU A 160 17.07 -7.30 -0.92
C GLU A 160 18.11 -8.20 -1.61
N ALA A 161 19.27 -7.65 -1.96
CA ALA A 161 20.36 -8.40 -2.59
C ALA A 161 21.00 -9.43 -1.66
N LEU A 162 20.97 -9.19 -0.34
CA LEU A 162 21.55 -10.06 0.69
C LEU A 162 20.53 -10.99 1.36
N GLU A 163 19.24 -10.72 1.21
CA GLU A 163 18.16 -11.48 1.85
C GLU A 163 18.04 -12.88 1.23
N LYS A 164 17.93 -13.89 2.09
CA LYS A 164 17.64 -15.25 1.63
C LYS A 164 16.28 -15.31 0.95
N LYS A 165 16.30 -15.44 -0.37
CA LYS A 165 15.07 -15.55 -1.17
C LYS A 165 14.43 -16.91 -0.90
N VAL A 166 13.52 -16.94 0.06
CA VAL A 166 12.72 -18.14 0.38
C VAL A 166 11.72 -18.45 -0.73
N HIS A 167 11.33 -17.43 -1.50
CA HIS A 167 10.36 -17.55 -2.59
C HIS A 167 11.01 -17.19 -3.92
N GLN A 168 10.98 -18.15 -4.83
CA GLN A 168 11.48 -18.00 -6.20
C GLN A 168 10.41 -17.42 -7.15
N THR A 169 9.16 -17.36 -6.69
CA THR A 169 8.05 -16.74 -7.40
C THR A 169 7.68 -15.43 -6.68
N ILE A 170 7.81 -14.33 -7.38
CA ILE A 170 7.65 -12.96 -6.84
C ILE A 170 6.59 -12.23 -7.66
N LEU A 171 5.65 -11.57 -6.98
CA LEU A 171 4.76 -10.57 -7.57
C LEU A 171 5.31 -9.19 -7.27
N GLU A 172 5.84 -8.52 -8.28
CA GLU A 172 6.26 -7.12 -8.19
C GLU A 172 5.08 -6.20 -8.48
N VAL A 173 4.91 -5.15 -7.66
CA VAL A 173 3.87 -4.14 -7.85
C VAL A 173 4.50 -2.76 -8.03
N ASN A 174 4.26 -2.16 -9.19
CA ASN A 174 4.76 -0.83 -9.55
C ASN A 174 3.76 0.26 -9.13
N LEU A 175 4.00 0.90 -7.99
CA LEU A 175 3.15 1.97 -7.47
C LEU A 175 3.26 3.28 -8.27
N SER A 176 4.35 3.50 -9.01
CA SER A 176 4.45 4.65 -9.93
C SER A 176 3.50 4.47 -11.11
N ALA A 177 3.43 3.27 -11.69
CA ALA A 177 2.47 2.96 -12.75
C ALA A 177 1.01 3.12 -12.26
N LEU A 178 0.72 2.80 -10.99
CA LEU A 178 -0.60 3.05 -10.40
C LEU A 178 -0.94 4.55 -10.39
N ARG A 179 0.03 5.41 -10.02
CA ARG A 179 -0.12 6.89 -10.03
C ARG A 179 -0.34 7.40 -11.45
N ASP A 180 0.41 6.89 -12.41
CA ASP A 180 0.29 7.28 -13.81
C ASP A 180 -1.08 6.90 -14.39
N ASN A 181 -1.56 5.70 -14.09
CA ASN A 181 -2.90 5.25 -14.49
C ASN A 181 -4.00 6.11 -13.86
N LEU A 182 -3.89 6.45 -12.57
CA LEU A 182 -4.83 7.37 -11.91
C LEU A 182 -4.84 8.75 -12.59
N ASN A 183 -3.66 9.30 -12.90
CA ASN A 183 -3.53 10.60 -13.55
C ASN A 183 -4.11 10.55 -14.97
N LEU A 184 -3.93 9.46 -15.70
CA LEU A 184 -4.53 9.27 -17.02
C LEU A 184 -6.06 9.35 -16.95
N TYR A 185 -6.69 8.69 -15.97
CA TYR A 185 -8.13 8.82 -15.77
C TYR A 185 -8.51 10.26 -15.41
N ARG A 186 -7.82 10.88 -14.44
CA ARG A 186 -8.11 12.25 -14.00
C ARG A 186 -8.03 13.28 -15.12
N ASN A 187 -7.10 13.13 -16.05
CA ASN A 187 -6.96 14.02 -17.20
C ASN A 187 -8.18 13.97 -18.13
N ASN A 188 -8.96 12.90 -18.09
CA ASN A 188 -10.17 12.70 -18.89
C ASN A 188 -11.46 12.97 -18.09
N LEU A 189 -11.35 13.32 -16.80
CA LEU A 189 -12.51 13.68 -15.98
C LEU A 189 -12.74 15.19 -15.97
N ASN A 190 -13.98 15.57 -15.71
CA ASN A 190 -14.29 16.96 -15.39
C ASN A 190 -13.57 17.36 -14.10
N PRO A 191 -13.07 18.60 -13.96
CA PRO A 191 -12.27 19.04 -12.80
C PRO A 191 -12.93 18.81 -11.43
N GLU A 192 -14.27 18.89 -11.37
CA GLU A 192 -15.05 18.71 -10.14
C GLU A 192 -15.43 17.23 -9.85
N THR A 193 -15.15 16.33 -10.80
CA THR A 193 -15.52 14.92 -10.64
C THR A 193 -14.58 14.21 -9.68
N LYS A 194 -15.15 13.70 -8.59
CA LYS A 194 -14.44 12.96 -7.54
C LYS A 194 -14.04 11.56 -8.00
N THR A 195 -12.97 11.06 -7.40
CA THR A 195 -12.45 9.71 -7.67
C THR A 195 -12.69 8.76 -6.50
N VAL A 196 -13.34 7.64 -6.77
CA VAL A 196 -13.44 6.49 -5.86
C VAL A 196 -12.55 5.38 -6.40
N CYS A 197 -11.52 4.98 -5.66
CA CYS A 197 -10.57 3.96 -6.08
C CYS A 197 -10.85 2.63 -5.39
N MET A 198 -11.04 1.57 -6.19
CA MET A 198 -11.35 0.22 -5.66
C MET A 198 -10.07 -0.46 -5.16
N VAL A 199 -10.01 -0.79 -3.87
CA VAL A 199 -8.90 -1.51 -3.21
C VAL A 199 -9.35 -2.82 -2.56
N LYS A 200 -10.52 -3.32 -2.95
CA LYS A 200 -11.10 -4.58 -2.48
C LYS A 200 -10.24 -5.80 -2.83
N ALA A 201 -10.43 -6.90 -2.09
CA ALA A 201 -9.71 -8.16 -2.29
C ALA A 201 -8.18 -7.96 -2.28
N GLY A 202 -7.69 -7.25 -1.24
CA GLY A 202 -6.26 -6.94 -1.13
C GLY A 202 -5.74 -6.08 -2.28
N ALA A 203 -6.54 -5.08 -2.75
CA ALA A 203 -6.23 -4.30 -3.96
C ALA A 203 -6.00 -5.20 -5.19
N TYR A 204 -6.94 -6.11 -5.44
CA TYR A 204 -6.86 -7.11 -6.52
C TYR A 204 -5.60 -8.00 -6.42
N GLY A 205 -5.10 -8.21 -5.20
CA GLY A 205 -3.89 -8.99 -4.92
C GLY A 205 -2.59 -8.18 -4.93
N ALA A 206 -2.65 -6.88 -5.20
CA ALA A 206 -1.48 -6.01 -5.27
C ALA A 206 -1.00 -5.45 -3.90
N GLY A 207 -1.71 -5.76 -2.80
CA GLY A 207 -1.41 -5.23 -1.47
C GLY A 207 -2.26 -3.98 -1.14
N ALA A 208 -3.29 -4.15 -0.29
CA ALA A 208 -4.26 -3.08 -0.03
C ALA A 208 -3.64 -1.88 0.68
N LEU A 209 -2.63 -2.12 1.53
CA LEU A 209 -2.01 -1.07 2.33
C LEU A 209 -1.14 -0.13 1.48
N GLU A 210 -0.21 -0.68 0.71
CA GLU A 210 0.71 0.08 -0.14
C GLU A 210 -0.05 0.83 -1.23
N VAL A 211 -1.01 0.16 -1.87
CA VAL A 211 -1.91 0.76 -2.87
C VAL A 211 -2.76 1.85 -2.22
N GLY A 212 -3.37 1.60 -1.06
CA GLY A 212 -4.20 2.56 -0.33
C GLY A 212 -3.42 3.80 0.10
N ARG A 213 -2.20 3.64 0.62
CA ARG A 213 -1.30 4.76 0.97
C ARG A 213 -0.94 5.60 -0.25
N THR A 214 -0.56 4.94 -1.36
CA THR A 214 -0.24 5.62 -2.62
C THR A 214 -1.44 6.43 -3.14
N LEU A 215 -2.63 5.86 -3.12
CA LEU A 215 -3.84 6.56 -3.55
C LEU A 215 -4.21 7.72 -2.61
N GLN A 216 -4.05 7.55 -1.30
CA GLN A 216 -4.23 8.63 -0.33
C GLN A 216 -3.23 9.78 -0.57
N GLU A 217 -1.96 9.50 -0.81
CA GLU A 217 -0.94 10.50 -1.18
C GLU A 217 -1.30 11.23 -2.48
N CYS A 218 -1.98 10.55 -3.40
CA CYS A 218 -2.54 11.16 -4.61
C CYS A 218 -3.83 11.95 -4.37
N ASN A 219 -4.28 12.12 -3.12
CA ASN A 219 -5.50 12.84 -2.75
C ASN A 219 -6.74 12.34 -3.50
N VAL A 220 -6.98 11.02 -3.51
CA VAL A 220 -8.25 10.48 -3.98
C VAL A 220 -9.36 10.78 -2.97
N ASP A 221 -10.59 10.96 -3.45
CA ASP A 221 -11.69 11.35 -2.56
C ASP A 221 -12.18 10.19 -1.71
N TYR A 222 -12.21 8.98 -2.27
CA TYR A 222 -12.63 7.77 -1.59
C TYR A 222 -11.79 6.56 -2.01
N LEU A 223 -11.59 5.64 -1.07
CA LEU A 223 -11.26 4.24 -1.35
C LEU A 223 -12.55 3.42 -1.25
N ALA A 224 -12.62 2.29 -1.94
CA ALA A 224 -13.74 1.37 -1.80
C ALA A 224 -13.26 -0.07 -1.61
N VAL A 225 -13.79 -0.72 -0.57
CA VAL A 225 -13.48 -2.08 -0.16
C VAL A 225 -14.71 -2.99 -0.30
N ALA A 226 -14.52 -4.30 -0.27
CA ALA A 226 -15.65 -5.23 -0.35
C ALA A 226 -16.36 -5.37 0.99
N VAL A 227 -15.64 -5.52 2.08
CA VAL A 227 -16.16 -5.80 3.42
C VAL A 227 -15.56 -4.85 4.49
N ALA A 228 -16.23 -4.75 5.64
CA ALA A 228 -15.81 -3.84 6.71
C ALA A 228 -14.42 -4.15 7.26
N ASP A 229 -14.02 -5.43 7.32
CA ASP A 229 -12.72 -5.83 7.85
C ASP A 229 -11.55 -5.28 7.03
N GLU A 230 -11.66 -5.25 5.69
CA GLU A 230 -10.67 -4.61 4.80
C GLU A 230 -10.54 -3.12 5.11
N GLY A 231 -11.68 -2.43 5.33
CA GLY A 231 -11.68 -1.00 5.68
C GLY A 231 -11.08 -0.73 7.06
N ALA A 232 -11.39 -1.57 8.04
CA ALA A 232 -10.83 -1.49 9.39
C ALA A 232 -9.32 -1.73 9.41
N GLU A 233 -8.82 -2.65 8.58
CA GLU A 233 -7.39 -2.88 8.40
C GLU A 233 -6.69 -1.63 7.86
N LEU A 234 -7.23 -1.03 6.79
CA LEU A 234 -6.70 0.23 6.24
C LEU A 234 -6.71 1.36 7.28
N ARG A 235 -7.76 1.48 8.11
CA ARG A 235 -7.82 2.48 9.18
C ARG A 235 -6.73 2.27 10.24
N ARG A 236 -6.51 1.03 10.71
CA ARG A 236 -5.44 0.70 11.67
C ARG A 236 -4.05 1.08 11.16
N GLU A 237 -3.86 1.01 9.86
CA GLU A 237 -2.61 1.34 9.19
C GLU A 237 -2.50 2.82 8.78
N GLY A 238 -3.40 3.68 9.28
CA GLY A 238 -3.31 5.14 9.16
C GLY A 238 -3.94 5.73 7.91
N ILE A 239 -4.75 4.99 7.16
CA ILE A 239 -5.53 5.55 6.05
C ILE A 239 -6.67 6.42 6.60
N THR A 240 -6.71 7.69 6.22
CA THR A 240 -7.71 8.68 6.66
C THR A 240 -8.72 9.05 5.56
N THR A 241 -8.41 8.78 4.30
CA THR A 241 -9.31 8.95 3.14
C THR A 241 -10.67 8.29 3.40
N GLY A 242 -11.78 8.85 2.91
CA GLY A 242 -13.12 8.24 2.98
C GLY A 242 -13.08 6.80 2.47
N ILE A 243 -13.75 5.87 3.15
CA ILE A 243 -13.80 4.45 2.73
C ILE A 243 -15.25 4.00 2.59
N ILE A 244 -15.61 3.58 1.37
CA ILE A 244 -16.92 3.01 1.07
C ILE A 244 -16.83 1.48 1.18
N VAL A 245 -17.76 0.87 1.92
CA VAL A 245 -17.89 -0.59 2.05
C VAL A 245 -19.01 -1.08 1.14
N MET A 246 -18.66 -1.87 0.11
CA MET A 246 -19.57 -2.27 -0.97
C MET A 246 -20.47 -3.45 -0.61
N ASN A 247 -20.18 -4.19 0.46
CA ASN A 247 -20.97 -5.36 0.85
C ASN A 247 -20.96 -5.56 2.37
N PRO A 248 -21.49 -4.57 3.13
CA PRO A 248 -21.53 -4.66 4.59
C PRO A 248 -22.54 -5.70 5.05
N LYS A 249 -22.24 -6.36 6.17
CA LYS A 249 -23.13 -7.33 6.81
C LYS A 249 -23.62 -6.79 8.15
N PRO A 250 -24.81 -7.19 8.64
CA PRO A 250 -25.31 -6.75 9.95
C PRO A 250 -24.32 -7.01 11.10
N SER A 251 -23.59 -8.11 11.05
CA SER A 251 -22.55 -8.46 12.06
C SER A 251 -21.35 -7.53 12.09
N SER A 252 -21.18 -6.68 11.06
CA SER A 252 -20.05 -5.75 10.95
C SER A 252 -20.41 -4.29 11.22
N TYR A 253 -21.64 -3.97 11.68
CA TYR A 253 -22.04 -2.57 11.85
C TYR A 253 -21.21 -1.84 12.90
N ASN A 254 -20.86 -2.47 14.02
CA ASN A 254 -19.97 -1.86 15.00
C ASN A 254 -18.59 -1.55 14.38
N THR A 255 -18.04 -2.47 13.56
CA THR A 255 -16.79 -2.22 12.81
C THR A 255 -16.91 -1.02 11.89
N LEU A 256 -18.07 -0.84 11.21
CA LEU A 256 -18.31 0.35 10.38
C LEU A 256 -18.26 1.63 11.22
N PHE A 257 -18.97 1.65 12.34
CA PHE A 257 -19.09 2.84 13.20
C PHE A 257 -17.76 3.22 13.83
N ASP A 258 -17.09 2.24 14.47
CA ASP A 258 -15.80 2.45 15.14
C ASP A 258 -14.71 2.96 14.20
N ASN A 259 -14.76 2.54 12.93
CA ASN A 259 -13.75 2.90 11.92
C ASN A 259 -14.22 3.99 10.94
N LYS A 260 -15.39 4.57 11.15
CA LYS A 260 -15.98 5.62 10.28
C LYS A 260 -15.96 5.20 8.79
N LEU A 261 -16.47 3.99 8.53
CA LEU A 261 -16.59 3.43 7.18
C LEU A 261 -18.00 3.70 6.65
N GLU A 262 -18.13 4.10 5.39
CA GLU A 262 -19.39 4.51 4.80
C GLU A 262 -20.03 3.33 4.02
N PRO A 263 -21.13 2.72 4.51
CA PRO A 263 -21.69 1.52 3.88
C PRO A 263 -22.54 1.80 2.65
N GLU A 264 -22.45 0.92 1.65
CA GLU A 264 -23.46 0.74 0.62
C GLU A 264 -24.77 0.24 1.24
N VAL A 265 -25.90 0.78 0.82
CA VAL A 265 -27.26 0.33 1.23
C VAL A 265 -28.09 0.03 -0.01
N TYR A 266 -28.56 -1.21 -0.11
CA TYR A 266 -29.19 -1.74 -1.32
C TYR A 266 -30.56 -2.39 -1.13
N SER A 267 -31.08 -2.44 0.11
CA SER A 267 -32.39 -3.01 0.39
C SER A 267 -33.03 -2.42 1.65
N PHE A 268 -34.35 -2.48 1.74
CA PHE A 268 -35.11 -2.02 2.92
C PHE A 268 -34.77 -2.80 4.19
N GLY A 269 -34.53 -4.11 4.07
CA GLY A 269 -34.12 -4.94 5.21
C GLY A 269 -32.80 -4.49 5.82
N MET A 270 -31.82 -4.23 4.95
CA MET A 270 -30.53 -3.71 5.36
C MET A 270 -30.63 -2.29 5.95
N LEU A 271 -31.38 -1.39 5.29
CA LEU A 271 -31.58 -0.03 5.78
C LEU A 271 -32.20 -0.02 7.18
N LYS A 272 -33.27 -0.81 7.42
CA LYS A 272 -33.91 -0.94 8.72
C LYS A 272 -32.94 -1.44 9.78
N SER A 273 -32.17 -2.47 9.46
CA SER A 273 -31.17 -3.05 10.37
C SER A 273 -30.07 -2.06 10.73
N LEU A 274 -29.57 -1.30 9.74
CA LEU A 274 -28.53 -0.29 9.96
C LEU A 274 -29.06 0.90 10.79
N ILE A 275 -30.26 1.40 10.50
CA ILE A 275 -30.93 2.45 11.29
C ILE A 275 -31.08 1.98 12.76
N HIS A 276 -31.55 0.76 12.98
CA HIS A 276 -31.71 0.21 14.32
C HIS A 276 -30.37 0.15 15.07
N ALA A 277 -29.33 -0.34 14.41
CA ALA A 277 -27.99 -0.42 15.01
C ALA A 277 -27.42 0.99 15.32
N ALA A 278 -27.54 1.93 14.39
CA ALA A 278 -27.06 3.30 14.61
C ALA A 278 -27.84 4.00 15.74
N CYS A 279 -29.16 3.83 15.82
CA CYS A 279 -29.98 4.33 16.94
C CYS A 279 -29.55 3.73 18.30
N HIS A 280 -29.24 2.44 18.32
CA HIS A 280 -28.78 1.76 19.55
C HIS A 280 -27.45 2.36 20.07
N GLU A 281 -26.55 2.71 19.16
CA GLU A 281 -25.28 3.35 19.48
C GLU A 281 -25.38 4.90 19.65
N GLY A 282 -26.60 5.47 19.55
CA GLY A 282 -26.82 6.92 19.66
C GLY A 282 -26.23 7.73 18.50
N ILE A 283 -26.00 7.09 17.36
CA ILE A 283 -25.42 7.72 16.17
C ILE A 283 -26.49 8.47 15.39
N THR A 284 -26.16 9.68 14.92
CA THR A 284 -26.98 10.49 14.04
C THR A 284 -26.21 10.90 12.79
N ASP A 285 -26.93 11.15 11.70
CA ASP A 285 -26.38 11.62 10.41
C ASP A 285 -25.26 10.73 9.84
N TYR A 286 -25.29 9.42 10.13
CA TYR A 286 -24.27 8.52 9.60
C TYR A 286 -24.36 8.41 8.08
N PRO A 287 -23.24 8.66 7.35
CA PRO A 287 -23.27 8.71 5.89
C PRO A 287 -23.46 7.32 5.29
N ILE A 288 -24.38 7.20 4.35
CA ILE A 288 -24.66 5.98 3.58
C ILE A 288 -24.66 6.24 2.09
N HIS A 289 -24.36 5.21 1.30
CA HIS A 289 -24.37 5.24 -0.16
C HIS A 289 -25.52 4.38 -0.70
N ILE A 290 -26.54 5.03 -1.26
CA ILE A 290 -27.76 4.37 -1.76
C ILE A 290 -27.47 3.75 -3.11
N LYS A 291 -27.66 2.43 -3.24
CA LYS A 291 -27.48 1.72 -4.50
C LYS A 291 -28.80 1.47 -5.21
N ILE A 292 -28.84 1.80 -6.51
CA ILE A 292 -29.97 1.61 -7.38
C ILE A 292 -29.67 0.53 -8.42
N ASP A 293 -30.59 -0.38 -8.62
CA ASP A 293 -30.52 -1.34 -9.72
C ASP A 293 -31.19 -0.73 -10.97
N THR A 294 -30.39 -0.39 -11.93
CA THR A 294 -30.83 0.15 -13.22
C THR A 294 -30.78 -0.87 -14.35
N GLY A 295 -30.48 -2.13 -14.03
CA GLY A 295 -30.46 -3.20 -15.04
C GLY A 295 -29.31 -4.20 -14.91
N MET A 296 -28.47 -4.09 -13.89
CA MET A 296 -27.43 -5.10 -13.62
C MET A 296 -27.98 -6.33 -12.88
N HIS A 297 -29.10 -6.16 -12.16
CA HIS A 297 -29.83 -7.20 -11.43
C HIS A 297 -28.96 -7.99 -10.43
N ARG A 298 -28.11 -7.26 -9.69
CA ARG A 298 -27.26 -7.84 -8.64
C ARG A 298 -27.67 -7.39 -7.25
N LEU A 299 -27.61 -6.10 -6.97
CA LEU A 299 -27.99 -5.44 -5.72
C LEU A 299 -28.51 -4.03 -6.05
N GLY A 300 -29.42 -3.49 -5.25
CA GLY A 300 -29.93 -2.12 -5.37
C GLY A 300 -31.44 -2.05 -5.22
N PHE A 301 -31.92 -0.87 -4.81
CA PHE A 301 -33.34 -0.55 -4.88
C PHE A 301 -33.76 -0.38 -6.33
N LEU A 302 -34.98 -0.77 -6.66
CA LEU A 302 -35.55 -0.46 -7.95
C LEU A 302 -35.94 1.03 -8.04
N PRO A 303 -35.91 1.67 -9.20
CA PRO A 303 -36.30 3.07 -9.34
C PRO A 303 -37.71 3.35 -8.80
N GLU A 304 -38.61 2.41 -8.89
CA GLU A 304 -40.00 2.47 -8.41
C GLU A 304 -40.10 2.46 -6.88
N GLU A 305 -39.08 2.00 -6.20
CA GLU A 305 -39.01 1.93 -4.73
C GLU A 305 -38.50 3.24 -4.09
N ILE A 306 -38.01 4.21 -4.87
CA ILE A 306 -37.46 5.48 -4.38
C ILE A 306 -38.46 6.27 -3.52
N PRO A 307 -39.76 6.40 -3.84
CA PRO A 307 -40.70 7.10 -2.95
C PRO A 307 -40.78 6.47 -1.56
N GLN A 308 -40.81 5.14 -1.46
CA GLN A 308 -40.82 4.43 -0.18
C GLN A 308 -39.51 4.59 0.57
N LEU A 309 -38.37 4.58 -0.13
CA LEU A 309 -37.04 4.83 0.43
C LEU A 309 -36.96 6.24 1.03
N ILE A 310 -37.42 7.26 0.33
CA ILE A 310 -37.49 8.64 0.79
C ILE A 310 -38.31 8.75 2.09
N ASP A 311 -39.48 8.14 2.13
CA ASP A 311 -40.35 8.13 3.28
C ASP A 311 -39.64 7.54 4.52
N MET A 312 -38.91 6.42 4.32
CA MET A 312 -38.16 5.80 5.38
C MET A 312 -37.01 6.67 5.88
N LEU A 313 -36.25 7.25 4.97
CA LEU A 313 -35.11 8.10 5.30
C LEU A 313 -35.55 9.39 6.04
N LYS A 314 -36.69 9.97 5.69
CA LYS A 314 -37.22 11.18 6.34
C LYS A 314 -37.77 10.97 7.74
N ARG A 315 -38.12 9.75 8.12
CA ARG A 315 -38.70 9.41 9.45
C ARG A 315 -37.66 9.13 10.52
N GLN A 316 -36.40 9.28 10.24
CA GLN A 316 -35.31 8.99 11.14
C GLN A 316 -34.13 9.98 10.94
N SER A 317 -33.23 10.05 11.92
CA SER A 317 -32.04 10.88 11.91
C SER A 317 -30.72 10.11 12.08
N ALA A 318 -30.79 8.78 12.15
CA ALA A 318 -29.62 7.95 12.39
C ALA A 318 -28.66 7.89 11.19
N VAL A 319 -29.23 7.85 9.97
CA VAL A 319 -28.44 7.77 8.73
C VAL A 319 -28.86 8.86 7.74
N THR A 320 -27.89 9.30 6.92
CA THR A 320 -28.08 10.36 5.91
C THR A 320 -27.50 9.91 4.55
N PRO A 321 -28.25 10.01 3.44
CA PRO A 321 -27.74 9.65 2.12
C PRO A 321 -26.62 10.61 1.69
N ARG A 322 -25.40 10.11 1.63
CA ARG A 322 -24.21 10.82 1.13
C ARG A 322 -24.15 10.79 -0.39
N SER A 323 -24.47 9.64 -0.97
CA SER A 323 -24.53 9.46 -2.42
C SER A 323 -25.63 8.50 -2.85
N ILE A 324 -25.98 8.59 -4.13
CA ILE A 324 -26.80 7.62 -4.86
C ILE A 324 -25.97 7.10 -6.03
N PHE A 325 -25.99 5.80 -6.27
CA PHE A 325 -25.20 5.20 -7.34
C PHE A 325 -25.82 3.96 -7.96
N SER A 326 -25.39 3.65 -9.17
CA SER A 326 -25.66 2.39 -9.85
C SER A 326 -24.38 1.81 -10.44
N HIS A 327 -24.47 0.81 -11.28
CA HIS A 327 -23.33 0.18 -11.93
C HIS A 327 -23.67 -0.21 -13.36
N PHE A 328 -22.83 0.21 -14.30
CA PHE A 328 -22.97 -0.19 -15.69
C PHE A 328 -22.70 -1.69 -15.87
N ALA A 329 -23.55 -2.34 -16.63
CA ALA A 329 -23.42 -3.78 -16.90
C ALA A 329 -22.73 -4.07 -18.24
N GLY A 330 -22.68 -3.10 -19.17
CA GLY A 330 -22.14 -3.31 -20.51
C GLY A 330 -21.39 -2.11 -21.08
N SER A 331 -20.83 -1.23 -20.21
CA SER A 331 -20.10 -0.04 -20.66
C SER A 331 -18.77 -0.34 -21.36
N ASP A 332 -18.29 -1.57 -21.30
CA ASP A 332 -17.06 -2.07 -21.91
C ASP A 332 -17.19 -2.41 -23.41
N SER A 333 -18.41 -2.53 -23.92
CA SER A 333 -18.65 -2.91 -25.31
C SER A 333 -19.65 -1.98 -26.03
N PRO A 334 -19.34 -1.50 -27.24
CA PRO A 334 -20.27 -0.71 -28.06
C PRO A 334 -21.59 -1.43 -28.38
N ALA A 335 -21.60 -2.76 -28.40
CA ALA A 335 -22.79 -3.55 -28.61
C ALA A 335 -23.92 -3.30 -27.58
N PHE A 336 -23.53 -2.77 -26.39
CA PHE A 336 -24.45 -2.50 -25.30
C PHE A 336 -24.69 -1.01 -25.04
N ASP A 337 -24.31 -0.11 -25.94
CA ASP A 337 -24.44 1.33 -25.75
C ASP A 337 -25.91 1.77 -25.51
N GLU A 338 -26.84 1.24 -26.25
CA GLU A 338 -28.28 1.56 -26.07
C GLU A 338 -28.80 1.04 -24.70
N PHE A 339 -28.30 -0.08 -24.23
CA PHE A 339 -28.61 -0.57 -22.89
C PHE A 339 -27.98 0.33 -21.82
N THR A 340 -26.71 0.73 -21.98
CA THR A 340 -26.01 1.63 -21.08
C THR A 340 -26.71 2.99 -20.98
N LYS A 341 -27.16 3.57 -22.07
CA LYS A 341 -27.97 4.80 -22.08
C LYS A 341 -29.29 4.64 -21.32
N ARG A 342 -29.97 3.50 -21.46
CA ARG A 342 -31.19 3.23 -20.67
C ARG A 342 -30.88 3.11 -19.16
N GLN A 343 -29.70 2.55 -18.78
CA GLN A 343 -29.28 2.55 -17.39
C GLN A 343 -29.05 3.97 -16.87
N MET A 344 -28.47 4.88 -17.68
CA MET A 344 -28.27 6.30 -17.33
C MET A 344 -29.63 6.98 -17.09
N GLN A 345 -30.59 6.87 -18.01
CA GLN A 345 -31.91 7.49 -17.88
C GLN A 345 -32.65 7.03 -16.62
N ARG A 346 -32.64 5.72 -16.33
CA ARG A 346 -33.22 5.17 -15.09
C ARG A 346 -32.53 5.70 -13.84
N PHE A 347 -31.20 5.81 -13.88
CA PHE A 347 -30.41 6.32 -12.79
C PHE A 347 -30.70 7.81 -12.54
N GLU A 348 -30.73 8.63 -13.58
CA GLU A 348 -31.02 10.06 -13.49
C GLU A 348 -32.38 10.31 -12.86
N THR A 349 -33.43 9.63 -13.34
CA THR A 349 -34.76 9.73 -12.76
C THR A 349 -34.76 9.41 -11.26
N ALA A 350 -34.14 8.32 -10.85
CA ALA A 350 -34.06 7.93 -9.45
C ALA A 350 -33.25 8.94 -8.61
N ALA A 351 -32.15 9.44 -9.15
CA ALA A 351 -31.27 10.40 -8.49
C ALA A 351 -31.94 11.76 -8.31
N GLU A 352 -32.68 12.25 -9.31
CA GLU A 352 -33.45 13.50 -9.23
C GLU A 352 -34.57 13.40 -8.18
N MET A 353 -35.29 12.28 -8.15
CA MET A 353 -36.32 12.03 -7.13
C MET A 353 -35.74 12.05 -5.72
N LEU A 354 -34.62 11.38 -5.50
CA LEU A 354 -33.97 11.35 -4.20
C LEU A 354 -33.44 12.75 -3.82
N GLN A 355 -32.73 13.42 -4.72
CA GLN A 355 -32.18 14.75 -4.48
C GLN A 355 -33.27 15.77 -4.17
N GLY A 356 -34.41 15.73 -4.87
CA GLY A 356 -35.54 16.62 -4.66
C GLY A 356 -36.20 16.49 -3.29
N ALA A 357 -35.94 15.39 -2.58
CA ALA A 357 -36.46 15.13 -1.25
C ALA A 357 -35.57 15.66 -0.11
N PHE A 358 -34.32 16.04 -0.39
CA PHE A 358 -33.31 16.48 0.58
C PHE A 358 -32.70 17.81 0.19
N THR A 359 -32.33 18.61 1.20
CA THR A 359 -31.74 19.95 1.01
C THR A 359 -30.23 19.90 0.82
N HIS A 360 -29.55 18.89 1.37
CA HIS A 360 -28.13 18.70 1.16
C HIS A 360 -27.83 18.03 -0.18
N LYS A 361 -26.64 18.25 -0.71
CA LYS A 361 -26.20 17.63 -1.97
C LYS A 361 -25.97 16.14 -1.76
N ILE A 362 -26.63 15.29 -2.57
CA ILE A 362 -26.42 13.86 -2.67
C ILE A 362 -25.57 13.61 -3.90
N LEU A 363 -24.36 13.05 -3.71
CA LEU A 363 -23.41 12.82 -4.80
C LEU A 363 -23.91 11.69 -5.72
N ARG A 364 -23.81 11.87 -7.03
CA ARG A 364 -24.28 10.92 -8.04
C ARG A 364 -23.11 10.22 -8.70
N HIS A 365 -23.14 8.89 -8.83
CA HIS A 365 -22.12 8.16 -9.56
C HIS A 365 -22.62 6.84 -10.16
N ILE A 366 -22.25 6.56 -11.41
CA ILE A 366 -22.60 5.32 -12.11
C ILE A 366 -21.39 4.69 -12.81
N CYS A 367 -20.45 5.49 -13.32
CA CYS A 367 -19.29 5.03 -14.08
C CYS A 367 -18.39 4.09 -13.27
N ASN A 368 -18.06 2.95 -13.87
CA ASN A 368 -16.88 2.14 -13.59
C ASN A 368 -15.72 2.60 -14.49
N SER A 369 -14.58 1.90 -14.52
CA SER A 369 -13.43 2.27 -15.37
C SER A 369 -13.83 2.39 -16.86
N ALA A 370 -14.56 1.43 -17.40
CA ALA A 370 -15.05 1.49 -18.80
C ALA A 370 -15.98 2.66 -19.05
N GLY A 371 -16.91 2.92 -18.12
CA GLY A 371 -17.81 4.05 -18.21
C GLY A 371 -17.06 5.38 -18.19
N ALA A 372 -16.03 5.52 -17.36
CA ALA A 372 -15.18 6.70 -17.31
C ALA A 372 -14.41 6.97 -18.62
N GLU A 373 -14.07 5.92 -19.35
CA GLU A 373 -13.37 6.02 -20.66
C GLU A 373 -14.34 6.32 -21.83
N ARG A 374 -15.60 5.88 -21.75
CA ARG A 374 -16.51 5.90 -22.93
C ARG A 374 -17.70 6.85 -22.81
N PHE A 375 -18.12 7.20 -21.60
CA PHE A 375 -19.34 7.97 -21.35
C PHE A 375 -19.06 9.19 -20.48
N ASN A 376 -18.44 10.22 -21.07
CA ASN A 376 -18.07 11.44 -20.36
C ASN A 376 -19.27 12.14 -19.71
N GLU A 377 -20.46 12.06 -20.35
CA GLU A 377 -21.72 12.61 -19.86
C GLU A 377 -22.23 11.93 -18.58
N ALA A 378 -21.74 10.72 -18.28
CA ALA A 378 -22.14 9.95 -17.10
C ALA A 378 -21.15 10.05 -15.92
N GLN A 379 -20.14 10.93 -15.98
CA GLN A 379 -19.18 11.12 -14.89
C GLN A 379 -19.85 11.64 -13.60
N TYR A 380 -20.87 12.45 -13.74
CA TYR A 380 -21.63 13.10 -12.65
C TYR A 380 -20.70 13.69 -11.57
N ASP A 381 -20.99 13.42 -10.28
CA ASP A 381 -20.18 13.95 -9.18
C ASP A 381 -18.97 13.04 -8.83
N MET A 382 -19.03 11.74 -9.18
CA MET A 382 -17.93 10.79 -8.89
C MET A 382 -17.86 9.68 -9.95
N VAL A 383 -16.63 9.14 -10.12
CA VAL A 383 -16.39 7.89 -10.89
C VAL A 383 -15.73 6.85 -10.00
N ARG A 384 -15.99 5.56 -10.27
CA ARG A 384 -15.37 4.44 -9.54
C ARG A 384 -14.37 3.72 -10.42
N LEU A 385 -13.09 3.95 -10.12
CA LEU A 385 -11.97 3.36 -10.85
C LEU A 385 -11.58 2.01 -10.21
N GLY A 386 -11.63 0.96 -10.98
CA GLY A 386 -11.30 -0.40 -10.59
C GLY A 386 -10.16 -0.94 -11.41
N ILE A 387 -10.44 -1.90 -12.28
CA ILE A 387 -9.42 -2.66 -13.03
C ILE A 387 -8.48 -1.77 -13.86
N GLY A 388 -8.96 -0.62 -14.34
CA GLY A 388 -8.13 0.33 -15.09
C GLY A 388 -6.98 0.90 -14.26
N LEU A 389 -7.15 1.12 -12.94
CA LEU A 389 -6.05 1.56 -12.07
C LEU A 389 -4.91 0.54 -12.05
N TYR A 390 -5.23 -0.74 -12.23
CA TYR A 390 -4.27 -1.85 -12.20
C TYR A 390 -3.63 -2.11 -13.57
N GLY A 391 -3.90 -1.22 -14.55
CA GLY A 391 -3.27 -1.25 -15.87
C GLY A 391 -3.94 -2.16 -16.89
N ILE A 392 -5.21 -2.52 -16.66
CA ILE A 392 -6.00 -3.33 -17.59
C ILE A 392 -7.14 -2.47 -18.13
N SER A 393 -7.06 -2.10 -19.40
CA SER A 393 -8.18 -1.38 -20.06
C SER A 393 -9.36 -2.30 -20.25
N PRO A 394 -10.55 -1.93 -19.71
CA PRO A 394 -11.76 -2.73 -19.89
C PRO A 394 -12.34 -2.65 -21.31
N ILE A 395 -11.87 -1.71 -22.13
CA ILE A 395 -12.34 -1.52 -23.52
C ILE A 395 -11.33 -2.00 -24.57
N GLY A 396 -10.25 -2.67 -24.16
CA GLY A 396 -9.22 -3.20 -25.05
C GLY A 396 -8.26 -2.16 -25.62
N ASN A 397 -8.21 -0.95 -25.06
CA ASN A 397 -7.25 0.08 -25.43
C ASN A 397 -6.02 0.04 -24.49
N ASP A 398 -5.19 -0.97 -24.64
CA ASP A 398 -4.08 -1.27 -23.72
C ASP A 398 -2.87 -0.34 -23.87
N THR A 399 -2.88 0.58 -24.84
CA THR A 399 -1.69 1.39 -25.18
C THR A 399 -1.41 2.53 -24.21
N ALA A 400 -2.39 2.96 -23.41
CA ALA A 400 -2.28 4.12 -22.51
C ALA A 400 -2.07 3.74 -21.04
N LEU A 401 -2.61 2.59 -20.60
CA LEU A 401 -2.50 2.11 -19.22
C LEU A 401 -1.26 1.22 -19.04
N CYS A 402 -0.56 1.40 -17.92
CA CYS A 402 0.60 0.61 -17.56
C CYS A 402 0.23 -0.51 -16.59
N PRO A 403 0.46 -1.80 -16.90
CA PRO A 403 0.30 -2.89 -15.93
C PRO A 403 1.11 -2.61 -14.65
N ILE A 404 0.47 -2.70 -13.50
CA ILE A 404 1.17 -2.44 -12.23
C ILE A 404 1.80 -3.70 -11.65
N SER A 405 1.37 -4.89 -12.07
CA SER A 405 1.80 -6.17 -11.49
C SER A 405 2.61 -6.98 -12.49
N THR A 406 3.75 -7.49 -12.03
CA THR A 406 4.61 -8.40 -12.80
C THR A 406 4.90 -9.65 -11.98
N LEU A 407 4.45 -10.81 -12.46
CA LEU A 407 4.77 -12.10 -11.83
C LEU A 407 6.08 -12.62 -12.41
N LYS A 408 7.08 -12.82 -11.56
CA LYS A 408 8.38 -13.40 -11.90
C LYS A 408 8.55 -14.74 -11.22
N THR A 409 9.14 -15.71 -11.93
CA THR A 409 9.52 -17.00 -11.38
C THR A 409 10.77 -17.53 -12.07
N ILE A 410 11.36 -18.59 -11.55
CA ILE A 410 12.50 -19.27 -12.18
C ILE A 410 12.03 -20.53 -12.89
N ILE A 411 12.70 -20.87 -13.98
CA ILE A 411 12.51 -22.13 -14.67
C ILE A 411 13.26 -23.22 -13.89
N LEU A 412 12.51 -24.18 -13.34
CA LEU A 412 13.10 -25.27 -12.54
C LEU A 412 13.66 -26.39 -13.41
N GLN A 413 13.01 -26.69 -14.54
CA GLN A 413 13.40 -27.76 -15.45
C GLN A 413 12.85 -27.47 -16.84
N ILE A 414 13.61 -27.89 -17.87
CA ILE A 414 13.20 -27.94 -19.27
C ILE A 414 13.44 -29.33 -19.76
N HIS A 415 12.48 -29.98 -20.43
CA HIS A 415 12.64 -31.22 -21.12
C HIS A 415 11.72 -31.29 -22.35
N ASP A 416 12.12 -32.08 -23.31
CA ASP A 416 11.32 -32.33 -24.49
C ASP A 416 10.20 -33.33 -24.17
N VAL A 417 9.01 -33.10 -24.76
CA VAL A 417 7.85 -33.99 -24.64
C VAL A 417 7.55 -34.52 -26.03
N PRO A 418 7.49 -35.89 -26.23
CA PRO A 418 7.11 -36.46 -27.48
C PRO A 418 5.76 -36.00 -28.00
N ALA A 419 5.59 -35.91 -29.34
CA ALA A 419 4.38 -35.31 -29.93
C ALA A 419 3.09 -36.12 -29.65
N ASP A 420 3.20 -37.39 -29.23
CA ASP A 420 2.10 -38.29 -28.85
C ASP A 420 1.80 -38.27 -27.34
N GLU A 421 2.58 -37.50 -26.56
CA GLU A 421 2.37 -37.31 -25.13
C GLU A 421 1.75 -35.94 -24.82
N THR A 422 1.23 -35.80 -23.61
CA THR A 422 0.55 -34.59 -23.17
C THR A 422 1.05 -34.08 -21.82
N VAL A 423 0.92 -32.79 -21.56
CA VAL A 423 1.41 -32.14 -20.35
C VAL A 423 0.28 -31.86 -19.37
N GLY A 424 0.55 -32.05 -18.08
CA GLY A 424 -0.28 -31.57 -16.97
C GLY A 424 -1.53 -32.41 -16.69
N TYR A 425 -2.33 -31.86 -15.77
CA TYR A 425 -3.56 -32.51 -15.30
C TYR A 425 -4.58 -32.71 -16.42
N SER A 426 -5.27 -33.86 -16.38
CA SER A 426 -6.28 -34.26 -17.39
C SER A 426 -5.71 -34.32 -18.82
N ARG A 427 -4.40 -34.32 -18.98
CA ARG A 427 -3.70 -34.43 -20.27
C ARG A 427 -4.15 -33.37 -21.30
N LYS A 428 -4.38 -32.14 -20.86
CA LYS A 428 -4.94 -31.04 -21.69
C LYS A 428 -3.86 -30.20 -22.41
N GLY A 429 -2.60 -30.25 -21.97
CA GLY A 429 -1.50 -29.62 -22.67
C GLY A 429 -1.09 -30.46 -23.88
N VAL A 430 -1.11 -29.88 -25.07
CA VAL A 430 -0.68 -30.54 -26.33
C VAL A 430 0.46 -29.72 -26.92
#